data_f307128cad1f34ef83d2ae2cff3166d5
#
_entry.id   f307128cad1f34ef83d2ae2cff3166d5
#
_cell.length_a   1.000
_cell.length_b   1.000
_cell.length_c   1.000
_cell.angle_alpha   90.00
_cell.angle_beta   90.00
_cell.angle_gamma   90.00
#
_symmetry.space_group_name_H-M   'P 1'
#
loop_
_entity.id
_entity.type
_entity.pdbx_description
1 polymer ?
#
loop_
_entity_poly.entity_id
_entity_poly.type
_entity_poly.pdbx_seq_one_letter_code
_entity_poly.pdbx_strand_id
1 'polypeptide(L)'
;MILKDKTFVITGILTDKSIAFAAAKIAIDNGAKIIATGFGDGLRITKRAVKRLDAEIDVLEMDIENTVQVQEVVNQIKDKHESIDGALHAIAFSPTEAMGGNFLNTNVEDAIKSFEVSAFSLKTLTNEFLPILKEGASIVAVDFDNSQAWPGYDWQG
;
A
#
# COMPACT_ATOMS: atom_id res chain seq x y z
N MET A 1 1.81 6.97 24.35
CA MET A 1 1.65 6.43 22.98
C MET A 1 1.58 7.61 22.03
N ILE A 2 2.55 7.70 21.11
CA ILE A 2 2.68 8.87 20.21
C ILE A 2 1.64 8.88 19.08
N LEU A 3 1.01 7.74 18.78
CA LEU A 3 -0.01 7.59 17.73
C LEU A 3 -1.42 7.34 18.30
N LYS A 4 -1.63 7.64 19.59
CA LYS A 4 -2.93 7.47 20.21
C LYS A 4 -4.01 8.24 19.44
N ASP A 5 -5.14 7.57 19.17
CA ASP A 5 -6.30 8.10 18.43
C ASP A 5 -6.01 8.50 16.97
N LYS A 6 -4.85 8.08 16.41
CA LYS A 6 -4.53 8.24 15.00
C LYS A 6 -5.04 7.07 14.18
N THR A 7 -5.46 7.34 12.94
CA THR A 7 -5.95 6.33 12.00
C THR A 7 -5.10 6.35 10.74
N PHE A 8 -4.58 5.19 10.33
CA PHE A 8 -3.75 5.06 9.14
C PHE A 8 -4.28 3.98 8.20
N VAL A 9 -4.20 4.25 6.89
CA VAL A 9 -4.38 3.22 5.87
C VAL A 9 -3.02 2.63 5.53
N ILE A 10 -2.88 1.31 5.59
CA ILE A 10 -1.65 0.60 5.25
C ILE A 10 -1.93 -0.39 4.13
N THR A 11 -1.27 -0.19 2.99
CA THR A 11 -1.30 -1.11 1.86
C THR A 11 -0.17 -2.13 1.97
N GLY A 12 -0.24 -3.25 1.22
CA GLY A 12 0.89 -4.17 1.07
C GLY A 12 1.17 -5.11 2.24
N ILE A 13 0.22 -5.31 3.16
CA ILE A 13 0.36 -6.32 4.23
C ILE A 13 0.10 -7.71 3.65
N LEU A 14 1.14 -8.37 3.13
CA LEU A 14 1.03 -9.69 2.54
C LEU A 14 1.45 -10.82 3.50
N THR A 15 2.49 -10.59 4.29
CA THR A 15 2.98 -11.58 5.27
C THR A 15 3.42 -10.87 6.55
N ASP A 16 3.66 -11.63 7.61
CA ASP A 16 4.26 -11.14 8.86
C ASP A 16 5.73 -10.67 8.70
N LYS A 17 6.32 -10.89 7.51
CA LYS A 17 7.67 -10.43 7.16
C LYS A 17 7.65 -9.17 6.28
N SER A 18 6.48 -8.71 5.83
CA SER A 18 6.40 -7.49 5.02
C SER A 18 6.70 -6.24 5.85
N ILE A 19 7.35 -5.25 5.24
CA ILE A 19 7.60 -3.93 5.86
C ILE A 19 6.28 -3.32 6.36
N ALA A 20 5.23 -3.41 5.56
CA ALA A 20 3.90 -2.92 5.90
C ALA A 20 3.32 -3.59 7.16
N PHE A 21 3.58 -4.88 7.38
CA PHE A 21 3.17 -5.58 8.60
C PHE A 21 3.92 -5.04 9.83
N ALA A 22 5.23 -4.86 9.72
CA ALA A 22 6.03 -4.31 10.82
C ALA A 22 5.61 -2.87 11.15
N ALA A 23 5.34 -2.05 10.13
CA ALA A 23 4.83 -0.69 10.31
C ALA A 23 3.45 -0.69 11.00
N ALA A 24 2.53 -1.55 10.56
CA ALA A 24 1.21 -1.70 11.19
C ALA A 24 1.33 -2.11 12.67
N LYS A 25 2.19 -3.11 12.96
CA LYS A 25 2.43 -3.55 14.33
C LYS A 25 2.94 -2.42 15.23
N ILE A 26 3.97 -1.70 14.77
CA ILE A 26 4.54 -0.57 15.54
C ILE A 26 3.49 0.53 15.73
N ALA A 27 2.68 0.83 14.73
CA ALA A 27 1.62 1.83 14.84
C ALA A 27 0.56 1.42 15.87
N ILE A 28 0.11 0.16 15.87
CA ILE A 28 -0.83 -0.41 16.84
C ILE A 28 -0.23 -0.36 18.26
N ASP A 29 1.00 -0.79 18.44
CA ASP A 29 1.72 -0.77 19.73
C ASP A 29 1.84 0.67 20.29
N ASN A 30 1.74 1.69 19.41
CA ASN A 30 1.73 3.12 19.76
C ASN A 30 0.32 3.74 19.80
N GLY A 31 -0.73 2.94 19.71
CA GLY A 31 -2.12 3.36 19.94
C GLY A 31 -2.89 3.78 18.70
N ALA A 32 -2.35 3.52 17.50
CA ALA A 32 -3.05 3.82 16.25
C ALA A 32 -4.13 2.78 15.91
N LYS A 33 -5.13 3.23 15.16
CA LYS A 33 -6.05 2.37 14.42
C LYS A 33 -5.52 2.15 13.01
N ILE A 34 -5.63 0.92 12.51
CA ILE A 34 -5.14 0.55 11.18
C ILE A 34 -6.32 0.08 10.32
N ILE A 35 -6.33 0.56 9.09
CA ILE A 35 -7.15 0.05 7.99
C ILE A 35 -6.16 -0.55 7.00
N ALA A 36 -6.33 -1.82 6.66
CA ALA A 36 -5.50 -2.49 5.67
C ALA A 36 -6.23 -2.60 4.34
N THR A 37 -5.49 -2.60 3.24
CA THR A 37 -6.06 -2.87 1.92
C THR A 37 -5.36 -4.04 1.27
N GLY A 38 -6.09 -4.74 0.39
CA GLY A 38 -5.57 -5.81 -0.44
C GLY A 38 -6.41 -5.97 -1.69
N PHE A 39 -5.90 -6.66 -2.69
CA PHE A 39 -6.57 -6.87 -3.97
C PHE A 39 -6.40 -8.31 -4.45
N GLY A 40 -7.44 -8.85 -5.12
CA GLY A 40 -7.42 -10.19 -5.70
C GLY A 40 -6.99 -11.27 -4.69
N ASP A 41 -6.08 -12.15 -5.09
CA ASP A 41 -5.53 -13.19 -4.20
C ASP A 41 -4.82 -12.59 -2.98
N GLY A 42 -4.22 -11.40 -3.12
CA GLY A 42 -3.59 -10.65 -2.05
C GLY A 42 -4.55 -10.27 -0.93
N LEU A 43 -5.82 -10.00 -1.23
CA LEU A 43 -6.84 -9.69 -0.23
C LEU A 43 -7.00 -10.80 0.80
N ARG A 44 -7.09 -12.05 0.35
CA ARG A 44 -7.18 -13.22 1.24
C ARG A 44 -5.94 -13.39 2.10
N ILE A 45 -4.78 -13.10 1.51
CA ILE A 45 -3.49 -13.17 2.20
C ILE A 45 -3.42 -12.07 3.27
N THR A 46 -3.78 -10.84 2.93
CA THR A 46 -3.86 -9.71 3.86
C THR A 46 -4.79 -10.01 5.03
N LYS A 47 -6.02 -10.48 4.75
CA LYS A 47 -6.99 -10.90 5.79
C LYS A 47 -6.44 -11.95 6.77
N ARG A 48 -5.54 -12.84 6.29
CA ARG A 48 -4.86 -13.82 7.14
C ARG A 48 -3.70 -13.20 7.93
N ALA A 49 -2.92 -12.34 7.29
CA ALA A 49 -1.76 -11.72 7.90
C ALA A 49 -2.17 -10.80 9.07
N VAL A 50 -3.17 -9.94 8.88
CA VAL A 50 -3.62 -9.00 9.92
C VAL A 50 -4.17 -9.69 11.18
N LYS A 51 -4.65 -10.93 11.09
CA LYS A 51 -5.08 -11.72 12.27
C LYS A 51 -3.95 -12.02 13.27
N ARG A 52 -2.69 -11.80 12.87
CA ARG A 52 -1.52 -11.94 13.74
C ARG A 52 -1.17 -10.65 14.48
N LEU A 53 -1.86 -9.56 14.15
CA LEU A 53 -1.76 -8.29 14.86
C LEU A 53 -2.80 -8.30 16.00
N ASP A 54 -2.39 -7.80 17.16
CA ASP A 54 -3.24 -7.74 18.34
C ASP A 54 -4.15 -6.50 18.29
N ALA A 55 -4.98 -6.44 17.25
CA ALA A 55 -5.95 -5.38 17.03
C ALA A 55 -7.08 -5.81 16.08
N GLU A 56 -8.22 -5.16 16.20
CA GLU A 56 -9.27 -5.24 15.17
C GLU A 56 -8.89 -4.33 13.99
N ILE A 57 -8.77 -4.92 12.80
CA ILE A 57 -8.32 -4.24 11.59
C ILE A 57 -9.34 -4.45 10.47
N ASP A 58 -9.85 -3.35 9.95
CA ASP A 58 -10.65 -3.37 8.72
C ASP A 58 -9.75 -3.73 7.54
N VAL A 59 -10.18 -4.69 6.73
CA VAL A 59 -9.48 -5.06 5.50
C VAL A 59 -10.40 -4.82 4.32
N LEU A 60 -10.10 -3.77 3.55
CA LEU A 60 -10.87 -3.34 2.40
C LEU A 60 -10.24 -3.85 1.10
N GLU A 61 -11.09 -4.22 0.15
CA GLU A 61 -10.61 -4.58 -1.19
C GLU A 61 -10.35 -3.33 -2.00
N MET A 62 -9.12 -3.18 -2.50
CA MET A 62 -8.70 -2.01 -3.27
C MET A 62 -7.73 -2.41 -4.38
N ASP A 63 -8.21 -2.35 -5.61
CA ASP A 63 -7.37 -2.34 -6.80
C ASP A 63 -6.96 -0.91 -7.10
N ILE A 64 -5.68 -0.62 -6.97
CA ILE A 64 -5.14 0.73 -7.15
C ILE A 64 -5.23 1.22 -8.60
N GLU A 65 -5.40 0.32 -9.54
CA GLU A 65 -5.59 0.64 -10.96
C GLU A 65 -7.06 0.94 -11.30
N ASN A 66 -7.99 0.58 -10.42
CA ASN A 66 -9.41 0.84 -10.58
C ASN A 66 -9.83 2.05 -9.72
N THR A 67 -9.79 3.25 -10.32
CA THR A 67 -10.12 4.50 -9.63
C THR A 67 -11.51 4.48 -8.99
N VAL A 68 -12.48 3.82 -9.61
CA VAL A 68 -13.84 3.70 -9.05
C VAL A 68 -13.81 2.90 -7.74
N GLN A 69 -13.09 1.78 -7.72
CA GLN A 69 -12.95 0.97 -6.52
C GLN A 69 -12.17 1.72 -5.42
N VAL A 70 -11.14 2.49 -5.79
CA VAL A 70 -10.43 3.34 -4.82
C VAL A 70 -11.39 4.37 -4.21
N GLN A 71 -12.26 5.00 -5.00
CA GLN A 71 -13.27 5.94 -4.51
C GLN A 71 -14.30 5.27 -3.58
N GLU A 72 -14.71 4.05 -3.89
CA GLU A 72 -15.58 3.25 -3.01
C GLU A 72 -14.92 2.97 -1.66
N VAL A 73 -13.63 2.65 -1.65
CA VAL A 73 -12.84 2.47 -0.42
C VAL A 73 -12.76 3.77 0.37
N VAL A 74 -12.53 4.90 -0.29
CA VAL A 74 -12.53 6.24 0.34
C VAL A 74 -13.86 6.53 1.02
N ASN A 75 -14.98 6.23 0.35
CA ASN A 75 -16.31 6.41 0.92
C ASN A 75 -16.53 5.50 2.15
N GLN A 76 -16.15 4.23 2.08
CA GLN A 76 -16.23 3.31 3.22
C GLN A 76 -15.41 3.79 4.43
N ILE A 77 -14.19 4.31 4.17
CA ILE A 77 -13.35 4.89 5.21
C ILE A 77 -14.01 6.13 5.83
N LYS A 78 -14.54 7.02 4.99
CA LYS A 78 -15.22 8.24 5.43
C LYS A 78 -16.42 7.94 6.30
N ASP A 79 -17.25 6.97 5.90
CA ASP A 79 -18.45 6.58 6.64
C ASP A 79 -18.13 6.00 8.03
N LYS A 80 -17.03 5.26 8.16
CA LYS A 80 -16.69 4.56 9.41
C LYS A 80 -15.72 5.34 10.30
N HIS A 81 -14.79 6.09 9.70
CA HIS A 81 -13.67 6.73 10.40
C HIS A 81 -13.63 8.25 10.22
N GLU A 82 -14.51 8.83 9.38
CA GLU A 82 -14.58 10.24 9.00
C GLU A 82 -13.33 10.71 8.23
N SER A 83 -12.15 10.49 8.79
CA SER A 83 -10.87 10.94 8.23
C SER A 83 -9.70 10.10 8.73
N ILE A 84 -8.55 10.22 8.05
CA ILE A 84 -7.31 9.51 8.39
C ILE A 84 -6.16 10.48 8.65
N ASP A 85 -5.20 10.04 9.48
CA ASP A 85 -4.00 10.79 9.82
C ASP A 85 -2.84 10.48 8.87
N GLY A 86 -3.00 9.51 7.98
CA GLY A 86 -2.02 9.23 6.94
C GLY A 86 -2.21 7.87 6.27
N ALA A 87 -1.33 7.61 5.30
CA ALA A 87 -1.30 6.34 4.59
C ALA A 87 0.13 5.87 4.32
N LEU A 88 0.33 4.54 4.33
CA LEU A 88 1.53 3.89 3.85
C LEU A 88 1.24 3.23 2.50
N HIS A 89 1.89 3.74 1.46
CA HIS A 89 1.92 3.12 0.14
C HIS A 89 3.06 2.11 0.08
N ALA A 90 2.71 0.82 0.17
CA ALA A 90 3.64 -0.30 0.03
C ALA A 90 3.12 -1.26 -1.04
N ILE A 91 2.74 -0.69 -2.18
CA ILE A 91 2.26 -1.40 -3.37
C ILE A 91 3.39 -1.45 -4.37
N ALA A 92 3.67 -2.64 -4.87
CA ALA A 92 4.55 -2.84 -6.00
C ALA A 92 4.12 -4.08 -6.78
N PHE A 93 4.22 -4.00 -8.09
CA PHE A 93 3.97 -5.12 -8.99
C PHE A 93 4.80 -4.94 -10.27
N SER A 94 5.31 -6.03 -10.78
CA SER A 94 5.92 -6.08 -12.10
C SER A 94 5.56 -7.42 -12.76
N PRO A 95 5.23 -7.43 -14.05
CA PRO A 95 5.15 -8.68 -14.81
C PRO A 95 6.45 -9.47 -14.74
N THR A 96 6.36 -10.78 -14.80
CA THR A 96 7.54 -11.67 -14.74
C THR A 96 8.55 -11.35 -15.84
N GLU A 97 8.07 -10.92 -16.99
CA GLU A 97 8.84 -10.56 -18.18
C GLU A 97 9.66 -9.28 -17.98
N ALA A 98 9.28 -8.45 -17.01
CA ALA A 98 9.99 -7.22 -16.64
C ALA A 98 10.87 -7.39 -15.39
N MET A 99 11.22 -8.63 -15.03
CA MET A 99 12.03 -9.00 -13.87
C MET A 99 13.02 -10.11 -14.21
N GLY A 100 13.92 -10.42 -13.29
CA GLY A 100 14.80 -11.59 -13.38
C GLY A 100 16.05 -11.40 -14.26
N GLY A 101 16.48 -10.16 -14.51
CA GLY A 101 17.62 -9.84 -15.36
C GLY A 101 17.24 -9.72 -16.84
N ASN A 102 15.98 -9.38 -17.11
CA ASN A 102 15.44 -9.29 -18.48
C ASN A 102 15.32 -7.86 -19.02
N PHE A 103 15.99 -6.90 -18.40
CA PHE A 103 15.86 -5.46 -18.67
C PHE A 103 15.84 -5.08 -20.16
N LEU A 104 16.78 -5.64 -20.95
CA LEU A 104 16.91 -5.31 -22.38
C LEU A 104 15.85 -5.97 -23.27
N ASN A 105 15.18 -7.01 -22.81
CA ASN A 105 14.19 -7.75 -23.59
C ASN A 105 12.74 -7.49 -23.13
N THR A 106 12.57 -6.71 -22.08
CA THR A 106 11.25 -6.30 -21.61
C THR A 106 10.51 -5.49 -22.66
N ASN A 107 9.29 -5.82 -22.97
CA ASN A 107 8.45 -5.00 -23.84
C ASN A 107 7.97 -3.73 -23.12
N VAL A 108 7.51 -2.75 -23.89
CA VAL A 108 7.13 -1.44 -23.34
C VAL A 108 5.90 -1.52 -22.45
N GLU A 109 4.97 -2.40 -22.75
CA GLU A 109 3.73 -2.59 -21.98
C GLU A 109 4.03 -3.07 -20.56
N ASP A 110 4.94 -4.03 -20.40
CA ASP A 110 5.34 -4.57 -19.09
C ASP A 110 6.14 -3.55 -18.27
N ALA A 111 6.99 -2.75 -18.94
CA ALA A 111 7.70 -1.65 -18.29
C ALA A 111 6.72 -0.56 -17.79
N ILE A 112 5.75 -0.17 -18.63
CA ILE A 112 4.70 0.78 -18.25
C ILE A 112 3.89 0.23 -17.08
N LYS A 113 3.50 -1.06 -17.12
CA LYS A 113 2.75 -1.70 -16.04
C LYS A 113 3.51 -1.68 -14.72
N SER A 114 4.81 -1.95 -14.74
CA SER A 114 5.67 -1.89 -13.56
C SER A 114 5.68 -0.49 -12.95
N PHE A 115 5.86 0.54 -13.77
CA PHE A 115 5.84 1.94 -13.33
C PHE A 115 4.46 2.37 -12.82
N GLU A 116 3.39 2.03 -13.55
CA GLU A 116 2.02 2.41 -13.21
C GLU A 116 1.61 1.91 -11.83
N VAL A 117 1.83 0.61 -11.56
CA VAL A 117 1.42 0.00 -10.29
C VAL A 117 2.39 0.29 -9.15
N SER A 118 3.69 0.38 -9.42
CA SER A 118 4.68 0.54 -8.33
C SER A 118 4.96 1.99 -7.98
N ALA A 119 4.94 2.92 -8.95
CA ALA A 119 5.29 4.32 -8.72
C ALA A 119 4.10 5.27 -8.91
N PHE A 120 3.45 5.25 -10.08
CA PHE A 120 2.38 6.20 -10.38
C PHE A 120 1.15 6.03 -9.47
N SER A 121 0.92 4.83 -8.97
CA SER A 121 -0.14 4.52 -8.02
C SER A 121 -0.05 5.33 -6.71
N LEU A 122 1.13 5.78 -6.31
CA LEU A 122 1.29 6.71 -5.19
C LEU A 122 0.54 8.03 -5.44
N LYS A 123 0.63 8.57 -6.67
CA LYS A 123 -0.12 9.76 -7.07
C LYS A 123 -1.63 9.48 -7.06
N THR A 124 -2.05 8.33 -7.58
CA THR A 124 -3.46 7.93 -7.62
C THR A 124 -4.03 7.82 -6.20
N LEU A 125 -3.37 7.06 -5.32
CA LEU A 125 -3.75 6.93 -3.91
C LEU A 125 -3.82 8.30 -3.22
N THR A 126 -2.81 9.12 -3.40
CA THR A 126 -2.77 10.46 -2.78
C THR A 126 -3.95 11.31 -3.23
N ASN A 127 -4.21 11.37 -4.54
CA ASN A 127 -5.29 12.19 -5.10
C ASN A 127 -6.66 11.74 -4.58
N GLU A 128 -6.93 10.44 -4.60
CA GLU A 128 -8.22 9.90 -4.17
C GLU A 128 -8.43 10.02 -2.64
N PHE A 129 -7.35 9.99 -1.86
CA PHE A 129 -7.43 10.11 -0.40
C PHE A 129 -7.50 11.54 0.11
N LEU A 130 -7.20 12.56 -0.70
CA LEU A 130 -7.28 13.98 -0.30
C LEU A 130 -8.56 14.33 0.47
N PRO A 131 -9.76 13.86 0.08
CA PRO A 131 -11.00 14.23 0.78
C PRO A 131 -11.14 13.70 2.20
N ILE A 132 -10.33 12.72 2.59
CA ILE A 132 -10.36 12.07 3.92
C ILE A 132 -9.07 12.30 4.72
N LEU A 133 -8.07 12.98 4.16
CA LEU A 133 -6.85 13.34 4.88
C LEU A 133 -7.12 14.51 5.83
N LYS A 134 -6.72 14.35 7.10
CA LYS A 134 -6.70 15.46 8.07
C LYS A 134 -5.64 16.48 7.71
N GLU A 135 -5.79 17.69 8.20
CA GLU A 135 -4.69 18.68 8.16
C GLU A 135 -3.46 18.11 8.90
N GLY A 136 -2.30 18.19 8.25
CA GLY A 136 -1.05 17.63 8.76
C GLY A 136 -0.93 16.11 8.62
N ALA A 137 -1.81 15.46 7.87
CA ALA A 137 -1.68 14.04 7.54
C ALA A 137 -0.42 13.78 6.70
N SER A 138 0.13 12.56 6.81
CA SER A 138 1.33 12.15 6.08
C SER A 138 1.05 10.96 5.17
N ILE A 139 1.61 11.00 3.95
CA ILE A 139 1.67 9.84 3.06
C ILE A 139 3.14 9.44 2.93
N VAL A 140 3.42 8.16 3.17
CA VAL A 140 4.76 7.56 3.07
C VAL A 140 4.72 6.46 2.04
N ALA A 141 5.71 6.40 1.16
CA ALA A 141 5.90 5.30 0.21
C ALA A 141 7.14 4.48 0.57
N VAL A 142 7.08 3.19 0.25
CA VAL A 142 8.26 2.31 0.27
C VAL A 142 8.87 2.33 -1.11
N ASP A 143 10.18 2.53 -1.18
CA ASP A 143 10.94 2.59 -2.44
C ASP A 143 12.25 1.82 -2.30
N PHE A 144 12.92 1.56 -3.41
CA PHE A 144 14.25 0.97 -3.43
C PHE A 144 15.31 2.00 -3.07
N ASP A 145 16.39 1.53 -2.44
CA ASP A 145 17.61 2.34 -2.29
C ASP A 145 18.23 2.59 -3.68
N ASN A 146 18.21 3.84 -4.11
CA ASN A 146 18.72 4.27 -5.42
C ASN A 146 20.26 4.47 -5.47
N SER A 147 20.97 4.16 -4.40
CA SER A 147 22.43 4.23 -4.35
C SER A 147 23.11 3.05 -5.07
N GLN A 148 22.37 2.02 -5.43
CA GLN A 148 22.87 0.82 -6.07
C GLN A 148 21.83 0.21 -7.02
N ALA A 149 22.33 -0.62 -7.97
CA ALA A 149 21.45 -1.44 -8.80
C ALA A 149 20.99 -2.68 -8.03
N TRP A 150 19.75 -3.09 -8.23
CA TRP A 150 19.14 -4.27 -7.63
C TRP A 150 18.95 -5.37 -8.69
N PRO A 151 19.91 -6.29 -8.87
CA PRO A 151 19.81 -7.34 -9.87
C PRO A 151 18.52 -8.14 -9.73
N GLY A 152 17.83 -8.35 -10.84
CA GLY A 152 16.60 -9.12 -10.90
C GLY A 152 15.32 -8.31 -10.69
N TYR A 153 15.41 -7.03 -10.33
CA TYR A 153 14.23 -6.15 -10.22
C TYR A 153 13.99 -5.27 -11.46
N ASP A 154 14.92 -5.23 -12.39
CA ASP A 154 14.82 -4.61 -13.71
C ASP A 154 14.02 -3.28 -13.72
N TRP A 155 12.77 -3.31 -14.21
CA TRP A 155 11.90 -2.15 -14.32
C TRP A 155 11.09 -1.83 -13.07
N GLN A 156 11.15 -2.64 -12.04
CA GLN A 156 10.46 -2.41 -10.77
C GLN A 156 11.34 -1.66 -9.76
N GLY A 157 12.65 -1.86 -9.81
CA GLY A 157 13.63 -1.27 -8.90
C GLY A 157 14.15 0.09 -9.28
#